data_6169c95c0a702b39796a4357caca8f1d
#
_entry.id   6169c95c0a702b39796a4357caca8f1d
#
_cell.length_a   1.000
_cell.length_b   1.000
_cell.length_c   1.000
_cell.angle_alpha   90.00
_cell.angle_beta   90.00
_cell.angle_gamma   90.00
#
_symmetry.space_group_name_H-M   'P 1'
#
loop_
_entity.id
_entity.type
_entity.pdbx_description
1 polymer ?
#
loop_
_entity_poly.entity_id
_entity_poly.type
_entity_poly.pdbx_seq_one_letter_code
_entity_poly.pdbx_strand_id
1 'polypeptide(L)'
;MSDVRTLSVGEEDEARVTLDDLAREGARRMIAAALEAEVEEYVSSFTDEVGEDGKRLVVRNGRARERKLTVGSGRVPIRAPRVNDKRVDEETGERQRFSSKILPAYARRSPKVTEVLPVLYLHGLSTGDFGPALRDLLGEDASGLSASSIQRLTESWQAEHAAFRCRELRFHRTRICSSMA
;
A
#
# COMPACT_ATOMS: atom_id res chain seq x y z
N MET A 1 56.42 30.54 -23.16
CA MET A 1 55.40 29.55 -23.55
C MET A 1 54.99 28.83 -22.28
N SER A 2 53.93 29.32 -21.69
CA SER A 2 53.42 28.85 -20.39
C SER A 2 52.24 27.93 -20.63
N ASP A 3 52.43 26.70 -20.22
CA ASP A 3 51.45 25.62 -20.34
C ASP A 3 50.45 25.75 -19.20
N VAL A 4 49.25 26.22 -19.51
CA VAL A 4 48.13 26.31 -18.56
C VAL A 4 47.44 24.97 -18.55
N ARG A 5 47.79 24.11 -17.57
CA ARG A 5 47.04 22.92 -17.24
C ARG A 5 45.66 23.35 -16.66
N THR A 6 44.64 23.24 -17.44
CA THR A 6 43.25 23.29 -16.99
C THR A 6 43.02 22.06 -16.11
N LEU A 7 42.92 22.25 -14.80
CA LEU A 7 42.40 21.27 -13.87
C LEU A 7 40.89 21.18 -14.11
N SER A 8 40.46 20.13 -14.75
CA SER A 8 39.04 19.74 -14.74
C SER A 8 38.70 19.30 -13.33
N VAL A 9 38.02 20.18 -12.60
CA VAL A 9 37.32 19.81 -11.36
C VAL A 9 36.20 18.84 -11.77
N GLY A 10 36.42 17.56 -11.48
CA GLY A 10 35.34 16.57 -11.49
C GLY A 10 34.33 17.02 -10.44
N GLU A 11 33.20 17.49 -10.88
CA GLU A 11 31.99 17.57 -10.04
C GLU A 11 31.66 16.14 -9.65
N GLU A 12 32.08 15.70 -8.49
CA GLU A 12 31.48 14.59 -7.78
C GLU A 12 30.08 15.07 -7.44
N ASP A 13 29.12 14.61 -8.24
CA ASP A 13 27.69 14.74 -7.98
C ASP A 13 27.40 13.91 -6.72
N GLU A 14 27.69 14.51 -5.55
CA GLU A 14 27.19 14.01 -4.28
C GLU A 14 25.68 14.01 -4.42
N ALA A 15 25.10 12.84 -4.67
CA ALA A 15 23.68 12.62 -4.79
C ALA A 15 22.99 13.19 -3.54
N ARG A 16 22.54 14.44 -3.63
CA ARG A 16 21.88 15.15 -2.53
C ARG A 16 20.60 14.39 -2.25
N VAL A 17 20.53 13.79 -1.06
CA VAL A 17 19.31 13.14 -0.56
C VAL A 17 18.19 14.17 -0.55
N THR A 18 17.16 13.94 -1.36
CA THR A 18 16.02 14.83 -1.46
C THR A 18 15.03 14.59 -0.30
N LEU A 19 14.13 15.57 -0.08
CA LEU A 19 13.04 15.40 0.89
C LEU A 19 12.16 14.18 0.56
N ASP A 20 11.95 13.92 -0.73
CA ASP A 20 11.18 12.76 -1.19
C ASP A 20 11.90 11.44 -0.91
N ASP A 21 13.22 11.41 -1.01
CA ASP A 21 14.01 10.24 -0.64
C ASP A 21 13.93 9.95 0.86
N LEU A 22 14.00 11.00 1.69
CA LEU A 22 13.80 10.89 3.14
C LEU A 22 12.39 10.42 3.49
N ALA A 23 11.38 10.96 2.83
CA ALA A 23 9.99 10.56 3.04
C ALA A 23 9.78 9.09 2.64
N ARG A 24 10.36 8.66 1.53
CA ARG A 24 10.30 7.27 1.04
C ARG A 24 11.00 6.31 1.99
N GLU A 25 12.19 6.65 2.44
CA GLU A 25 12.92 5.83 3.41
C GLU A 25 12.23 5.81 4.78
N GLY A 26 11.68 6.94 5.25
CA GLY A 26 10.85 7.00 6.44
C GLY A 26 9.63 6.09 6.35
N ALA A 27 8.90 6.14 5.23
CA ALA A 27 7.76 5.26 4.96
C ALA A 27 8.18 3.78 4.98
N ARG A 28 9.32 3.44 4.36
CA ARG A 28 9.86 2.08 4.37
C ARG A 28 10.11 1.57 5.78
N ARG A 29 10.76 2.37 6.61
CA ARG A 29 11.08 2.02 8.00
C ARG A 29 9.82 1.87 8.85
N MET A 30 8.89 2.80 8.74
CA MET A 30 7.63 2.76 9.50
C MET A 30 6.80 1.52 9.14
N ILE A 31 6.64 1.24 7.85
CA ILE A 31 5.89 0.06 7.40
C ILE A 31 6.58 -1.24 7.87
N ALA A 32 7.90 -1.32 7.75
CA ALA A 32 8.64 -2.48 8.21
C ALA A 32 8.48 -2.70 9.72
N ALA A 33 8.58 -1.65 10.53
CA ALA A 33 8.40 -1.73 11.98
C ALA A 33 6.96 -2.15 12.36
N ALA A 34 5.96 -1.60 11.68
CA ALA A 34 4.56 -1.95 11.92
C ALA A 34 4.28 -3.42 11.59
N LEU A 35 4.83 -3.94 10.48
CA LEU A 35 4.68 -5.34 10.12
C LEU A 35 5.40 -6.30 11.10
N GLU A 36 6.55 -5.90 11.63
CA GLU A 36 7.24 -6.66 12.66
C GLU A 36 6.43 -6.71 13.97
N ALA A 37 5.87 -5.57 14.38
CA ALA A 37 5.01 -5.48 15.56
C ALA A 37 3.74 -6.34 15.41
N GLU A 38 3.08 -6.30 14.25
CA GLU A 38 1.89 -7.12 13.95
C GLU A 38 2.20 -8.62 14.06
N VAL A 39 3.33 -9.05 13.53
CA VAL A 39 3.75 -10.47 13.60
C VAL A 39 4.15 -10.85 15.03
N GLU A 40 4.81 -9.97 15.75
CA GLU A 40 5.19 -10.23 17.15
C GLU A 40 3.95 -10.36 18.03
N GLU A 41 2.99 -9.47 17.90
CA GLU A 41 1.71 -9.55 18.60
C GLU A 41 0.99 -10.88 18.29
N TYR A 42 0.92 -11.25 17.01
CA TYR A 42 0.29 -12.49 16.60
C TYR A 42 0.99 -13.72 17.20
N VAL A 43 2.31 -13.82 17.10
CA VAL A 43 3.07 -14.94 17.64
C VAL A 43 2.97 -15.01 19.16
N SER A 44 2.99 -13.86 19.83
CA SER A 44 2.86 -13.78 21.29
C SER A 44 1.48 -14.21 21.79
N SER A 45 0.43 -13.94 21.03
CA SER A 45 -0.94 -14.33 21.38
C SER A 45 -1.14 -15.86 21.42
N PHE A 46 -0.23 -16.62 20.81
CA PHE A 46 -0.33 -18.10 20.73
C PHE A 46 0.92 -18.79 21.27
N THR A 47 1.59 -18.17 22.25
CA THR A 47 2.84 -18.71 22.82
C THR A 47 2.60 -20.03 23.54
N ASP A 48 1.44 -20.21 24.17
CA ASP A 48 1.10 -21.38 24.98
C ASP A 48 0.56 -22.55 24.13
N GLU A 49 0.31 -22.32 22.85
CA GLU A 49 -0.14 -23.37 21.94
C GLU A 49 1.03 -24.20 21.42
N VAL A 50 1.14 -25.41 21.99
CA VAL A 50 2.17 -26.38 21.65
C VAL A 50 1.55 -27.64 21.05
N GLY A 51 2.26 -28.25 20.10
CA GLY A 51 1.85 -29.52 19.52
C GLY A 51 2.23 -30.73 20.42
N GLU A 52 1.86 -31.92 20.01
CA GLU A 52 2.18 -33.18 20.70
C GLU A 52 3.70 -33.39 20.88
N ASP A 53 4.49 -32.81 19.99
CA ASP A 53 5.95 -32.82 20.03
C ASP A 53 6.57 -31.77 20.98
N GLY A 54 5.75 -31.05 21.73
CA GLY A 54 6.17 -29.99 22.66
C GLY A 54 6.68 -28.72 21.97
N LYS A 55 6.56 -28.60 20.63
CA LYS A 55 6.98 -27.42 19.89
C LYS A 55 5.82 -26.46 19.68
N ARG A 56 6.11 -25.15 19.68
CA ARG A 56 5.10 -24.13 19.40
C ARG A 56 4.48 -24.33 18.03
N LEU A 57 3.16 -24.21 17.95
CA LEU A 57 2.40 -24.33 16.72
C LEU A 57 2.49 -23.06 15.86
N VAL A 58 2.68 -21.90 16.49
CA VAL A 58 2.80 -20.62 15.81
C VAL A 58 4.21 -20.07 16.00
N VAL A 59 4.95 -19.95 14.91
CA VAL A 59 6.35 -19.51 14.92
C VAL A 59 6.65 -18.56 13.76
N ARG A 60 7.62 -17.69 13.93
CA ARG A 60 8.17 -16.86 12.83
C ARG A 60 8.82 -17.76 11.78
N ASN A 61 8.64 -17.42 10.51
CA ASN A 61 9.15 -18.17 9.37
C ASN A 61 9.89 -17.29 8.38
N GLY A 62 10.90 -16.57 8.88
CA GLY A 62 11.72 -15.69 8.05
C GLY A 62 10.93 -14.54 7.42
N ARG A 63 11.34 -14.11 6.21
CA ARG A 63 10.74 -13.01 5.49
C ARG A 63 10.31 -13.43 4.09
N ALA A 64 9.28 -12.78 3.59
CA ALA A 64 8.80 -12.95 2.23
C ALA A 64 9.80 -12.36 1.20
N ARG A 65 9.62 -12.72 -0.06
CA ARG A 65 10.29 -12.03 -1.16
C ARG A 65 9.97 -10.55 -1.12
N GLU A 66 10.95 -9.73 -1.49
CA GLU A 66 10.74 -8.30 -1.64
C GLU A 66 9.65 -8.02 -2.66
N ARG A 67 8.74 -7.14 -2.27
CA ARG A 67 7.74 -6.57 -3.18
C ARG A 67 7.74 -5.06 -3.06
N LYS A 68 7.44 -4.39 -4.13
CA LYS A 68 7.38 -2.93 -4.16
C LYS A 68 5.91 -2.51 -3.95
N LEU A 69 5.68 -1.64 -2.97
CA LEU A 69 4.40 -1.04 -2.65
C LEU A 69 4.42 0.44 -3.06
N THR A 70 3.44 0.88 -3.84
CA THR A 70 3.28 2.29 -4.18
C THR A 70 2.48 2.99 -3.09
N VAL A 71 3.09 3.98 -2.45
CA VAL A 71 2.49 4.86 -1.43
C VAL A 71 2.58 6.32 -1.89
N GLY A 72 2.03 7.25 -1.12
CA GLY A 72 2.03 8.68 -1.49
C GLY A 72 3.44 9.29 -1.67
N SER A 73 4.45 8.76 -0.99
CA SER A 73 5.86 9.16 -1.13
C SER A 73 6.62 8.42 -2.24
N GLY A 74 5.91 7.69 -3.11
CA GLY A 74 6.52 6.91 -4.17
C GLY A 74 6.55 5.41 -3.89
N ARG A 75 7.51 4.72 -4.47
CA ARG A 75 7.61 3.27 -4.44
C ARG A 75 8.55 2.78 -3.35
N VAL A 76 8.02 1.96 -2.46
CA VAL A 76 8.74 1.46 -1.27
C VAL A 76 8.96 -0.04 -1.39
N PRO A 77 10.23 -0.53 -1.33
CA PRO A 77 10.50 -1.95 -1.27
C PRO A 77 10.21 -2.48 0.14
N ILE A 78 9.46 -3.57 0.23
CA ILE A 78 9.04 -4.17 1.51
C ILE A 78 9.30 -5.67 1.50
N ARG A 79 9.86 -6.16 2.60
CA ARG A 79 10.00 -7.59 2.91
C ARG A 79 9.19 -7.90 4.16
N ALA A 80 7.95 -8.35 3.97
CA ALA A 80 7.08 -8.68 5.08
C ALA A 80 7.60 -9.92 5.85
N PRO A 81 7.55 -9.90 7.19
CA PRO A 81 7.82 -11.09 7.99
C PRO A 81 6.73 -12.15 7.71
N ARG A 82 7.08 -13.40 7.90
CA ARG A 82 6.18 -14.54 7.70
C ARG A 82 5.97 -15.29 8.99
N VAL A 83 4.78 -15.83 9.15
CA VAL A 83 4.43 -16.74 10.24
C VAL A 83 4.14 -18.12 9.67
N ASN A 84 4.61 -19.13 10.35
CA ASN A 84 4.20 -20.53 10.16
C ASN A 84 3.21 -20.86 11.26
N ASP A 85 1.94 -20.95 10.93
CA ASP A 85 0.87 -21.35 11.82
C ASP A 85 0.47 -22.79 11.45
N LYS A 86 0.66 -23.70 12.39
CA LYS A 86 0.35 -25.12 12.23
C LYS A 86 -0.98 -25.52 12.86
N ARG A 87 -1.67 -24.58 13.49
CA ARG A 87 -2.97 -24.85 14.10
C ARG A 87 -3.97 -25.25 13.03
N VAL A 88 -4.87 -26.11 13.40
CA VAL A 88 -5.98 -26.59 12.60
C VAL A 88 -7.26 -26.16 13.30
N ASP A 89 -8.19 -25.64 12.56
CA ASP A 89 -9.52 -25.33 13.05
C ASP A 89 -10.28 -26.63 13.32
N GLU A 90 -10.81 -26.80 14.52
CA GLU A 90 -11.46 -28.06 14.94
C GLU A 90 -12.78 -28.32 14.21
N GLU A 91 -13.47 -27.25 13.78
CA GLU A 91 -14.77 -27.40 13.12
C GLU A 91 -14.62 -27.64 11.60
N THR A 92 -13.68 -26.93 10.97
CA THR A 92 -13.50 -26.98 9.51
C THR A 92 -12.42 -27.97 9.07
N GLY A 93 -11.51 -28.35 9.95
CA GLY A 93 -10.31 -29.13 9.62
C GLY A 93 -9.28 -28.36 8.79
N GLU A 94 -9.49 -27.06 8.58
CA GLU A 94 -8.59 -26.22 7.79
C GLU A 94 -7.44 -25.66 8.63
N ARG A 95 -6.28 -25.56 8.00
CA ARG A 95 -5.11 -24.98 8.63
C ARG A 95 -5.25 -23.46 8.75
N GLN A 96 -5.02 -22.95 9.95
CA GLN A 96 -4.98 -21.52 10.22
C GLN A 96 -3.84 -20.82 9.47
N ARG A 97 -4.06 -19.57 9.08
CA ARG A 97 -3.05 -18.77 8.35
C ARG A 97 -3.03 -17.35 8.86
N PHE A 98 -1.83 -16.88 9.16
CA PHE A 98 -1.63 -15.45 9.41
C PHE A 98 -1.90 -14.64 8.15
N SER A 99 -2.71 -13.61 8.27
CA SER A 99 -2.95 -12.62 7.23
C SER A 99 -2.75 -11.22 7.83
N SER A 100 -1.78 -10.49 7.31
CA SER A 100 -1.50 -9.13 7.76
C SER A 100 -2.67 -8.20 7.45
N LYS A 101 -3.11 -7.44 8.45
CA LYS A 101 -4.12 -6.37 8.32
C LYS A 101 -3.51 -5.11 7.71
N ILE A 102 -2.23 -4.86 7.99
CA ILE A 102 -1.48 -3.69 7.50
C ILE A 102 -1.16 -3.85 6.02
N LEU A 103 -0.73 -5.03 5.62
CA LEU A 103 -0.28 -5.31 4.25
C LEU A 103 -1.00 -6.55 3.68
N PRO A 104 -2.24 -6.41 3.20
CA PRO A 104 -3.00 -7.51 2.63
C PRO A 104 -2.24 -8.24 1.51
N ALA A 105 -2.58 -9.51 1.31
CA ALA A 105 -2.05 -10.29 0.20
C ALA A 105 -2.29 -9.52 -1.12
N TYR A 106 -1.29 -9.56 -2.01
CA TYR A 106 -1.35 -8.90 -3.34
C TYR A 106 -1.48 -7.36 -3.35
N ALA A 107 -1.48 -6.68 -2.21
CA ALA A 107 -1.45 -5.22 -2.18
C ALA A 107 -0.20 -4.68 -2.91
N ARG A 108 -0.41 -3.87 -3.95
CA ARG A 108 0.65 -3.23 -4.75
C ARG A 108 0.67 -1.71 -4.55
N ARG A 109 -0.37 -1.16 -3.97
CA ARG A 109 -0.54 0.27 -3.71
C ARG A 109 -1.35 0.47 -2.43
N SER A 110 -1.14 1.62 -1.80
CA SER A 110 -1.92 1.99 -0.63
C SER A 110 -3.37 2.35 -1.01
N PRO A 111 -4.33 2.22 -0.10
CA PRO A 111 -5.71 2.67 -0.33
C PRO A 111 -5.77 4.12 -0.79
N LYS A 112 -5.00 5.00 -0.17
CA LYS A 112 -4.96 6.43 -0.51
C LYS A 112 -4.57 6.69 -1.97
N VAL A 113 -3.58 5.98 -2.50
CA VAL A 113 -3.21 6.07 -3.92
C VAL A 113 -4.36 5.59 -4.81
N THR A 114 -5.08 4.55 -4.40
CA THR A 114 -6.24 4.05 -5.15
C THR A 114 -7.40 5.04 -5.17
N GLU A 115 -7.64 5.76 -4.05
CA GLU A 115 -8.70 6.77 -3.92
C GLU A 115 -8.48 8.01 -4.78
N VAL A 116 -7.22 8.38 -5.05
CA VAL A 116 -6.90 9.54 -5.89
C VAL A 116 -7.15 9.29 -7.37
N LEU A 117 -7.08 8.05 -7.84
CA LEU A 117 -7.21 7.73 -9.26
C LEU A 117 -8.57 8.14 -9.87
N PRO A 118 -9.74 7.89 -9.23
CA PRO A 118 -11.02 8.37 -9.74
C PRO A 118 -11.08 9.89 -9.87
N VAL A 119 -10.48 10.61 -8.92
CA VAL A 119 -10.45 12.07 -8.92
C VAL A 119 -9.68 12.57 -10.13
N LEU A 120 -8.52 12.00 -10.43
CA LEU A 120 -7.74 12.34 -11.62
C LEU A 120 -8.52 12.08 -12.91
N TYR A 121 -9.26 10.97 -12.98
CA TYR A 121 -10.13 10.64 -14.11
C TYR A 121 -11.24 11.68 -14.29
N LEU A 122 -11.90 12.08 -13.21
CA LEU A 122 -12.96 13.09 -13.24
C LEU A 122 -12.43 14.48 -13.67
N HIS A 123 -11.17 14.77 -13.40
CA HIS A 123 -10.49 15.99 -13.86
C HIS A 123 -9.97 15.90 -15.32
N GLY A 124 -10.36 14.87 -16.05
CA GLY A 124 -10.13 14.77 -17.49
C GLY A 124 -8.85 14.02 -17.90
N LEU A 125 -8.15 13.35 -16.96
CA LEU A 125 -7.06 12.48 -17.36
C LEU A 125 -7.60 11.31 -18.17
N SER A 126 -7.14 11.17 -19.42
CA SER A 126 -7.48 10.01 -20.23
C SER A 126 -6.80 8.75 -19.71
N THR A 127 -7.34 7.57 -20.04
CA THR A 127 -6.78 6.28 -19.60
C THR A 127 -5.31 6.11 -20.02
N GLY A 128 -4.89 6.73 -21.11
CA GLY A 128 -3.50 6.71 -21.60
C GLY A 128 -2.55 7.62 -20.82
N ASP A 129 -3.07 8.73 -20.28
CA ASP A 129 -2.28 9.77 -19.61
C ASP A 129 -1.99 9.46 -18.14
N PHE A 130 -2.72 8.52 -17.54
CA PHE A 130 -2.49 8.11 -16.16
C PHE A 130 -1.08 7.58 -15.91
N GLY A 131 -0.57 6.77 -16.84
CA GLY A 131 0.76 6.20 -16.71
C GLY A 131 1.86 7.26 -16.63
N PRO A 132 1.93 8.20 -17.60
CA PRO A 132 2.85 9.34 -17.54
C PRO A 132 2.66 10.19 -16.29
N ALA A 133 1.46 10.72 -16.03
CA ALA A 133 1.18 11.60 -14.90
C ALA A 133 1.54 10.99 -13.54
N LEU A 134 1.33 9.70 -13.38
CA LEU A 134 1.67 9.01 -12.13
C LEU A 134 3.15 8.65 -12.02
N ARG A 135 3.86 8.50 -13.14
CA ARG A 135 5.33 8.42 -13.12
C ARG A 135 5.95 9.73 -12.68
N ASP A 136 5.46 10.84 -13.19
CA ASP A 136 5.94 12.17 -12.82
C ASP A 136 5.68 12.46 -11.32
N LEU A 137 4.54 12.01 -10.78
CA LEU A 137 4.17 12.24 -9.39
C LEU A 137 4.83 11.25 -8.40
N LEU A 138 4.92 9.98 -8.76
CA LEU A 138 5.32 8.88 -7.86
C LEU A 138 6.67 8.25 -8.21
N GLY A 139 7.34 8.78 -9.24
CA GLY A 139 8.63 8.32 -9.76
C GLY A 139 8.49 7.29 -10.90
N GLU A 140 9.52 7.20 -11.72
CA GLU A 140 9.62 6.37 -12.95
C GLU A 140 9.16 4.92 -12.75
N ASP A 141 9.36 4.40 -11.56
CA ASP A 141 9.07 3.01 -11.19
C ASP A 141 7.61 2.77 -10.77
N ALA A 142 6.69 3.73 -10.88
CA ALA A 142 5.29 3.57 -10.47
C ALA A 142 4.59 2.46 -11.25
N SER A 143 4.83 1.19 -10.89
CA SER A 143 4.24 0.02 -11.52
C SER A 143 2.91 -0.38 -10.86
N GLY A 144 2.08 -1.05 -11.62
CA GLY A 144 0.72 -1.45 -11.18
C GLY A 144 -0.36 -0.46 -11.61
N LEU A 145 0.01 0.55 -12.38
CA LEU A 145 -0.86 1.55 -12.98
C LEU A 145 -0.84 1.43 -14.51
N SER A 146 -0.86 0.20 -15.01
CA SER A 146 -1.01 -0.07 -16.44
C SER A 146 -2.38 0.42 -16.93
N ALA A 147 -2.48 0.76 -18.22
CA ALA A 147 -3.75 1.17 -18.84
C ALA A 147 -4.89 0.19 -18.53
N SER A 148 -4.62 -1.11 -18.57
CA SER A 148 -5.59 -2.15 -18.22
C SER A 148 -6.00 -2.14 -16.75
N SER A 149 -5.11 -1.76 -15.84
CA SER A 149 -5.45 -1.60 -14.42
C SER A 149 -6.35 -0.38 -14.20
N ILE A 150 -6.08 0.72 -14.89
CA ILE A 150 -6.89 1.94 -14.86
C ILE A 150 -8.27 1.64 -15.46
N GLN A 151 -8.33 0.95 -16.60
CA GLN A 151 -9.61 0.59 -17.23
C GLN A 151 -10.49 -0.23 -16.29
N ARG A 152 -9.97 -1.26 -15.63
CA ARG A 152 -10.73 -2.04 -14.65
C ARG A 152 -11.23 -1.22 -13.48
N LEU A 153 -10.43 -0.26 -13.01
CA LEU A 153 -10.85 0.65 -11.94
C LEU A 153 -11.97 1.57 -12.43
N THR A 154 -11.85 2.12 -13.63
CA THR A 154 -12.90 2.95 -14.24
C THR A 154 -14.22 2.19 -14.38
N GLU A 155 -14.18 0.95 -14.85
CA GLU A 155 -15.36 0.08 -14.94
C GLU A 155 -16.00 -0.17 -13.55
N SER A 156 -15.17 -0.43 -12.53
CA SER A 156 -15.66 -0.57 -11.14
C SER A 156 -16.35 0.70 -10.64
N TRP A 157 -15.74 1.87 -10.86
CA TRP A 157 -16.32 3.15 -10.44
C TRP A 157 -17.62 3.49 -11.19
N GLN A 158 -17.70 3.17 -12.48
CA GLN A 158 -18.93 3.33 -13.24
C GLN A 158 -20.05 2.45 -12.70
N ALA A 159 -19.75 1.20 -12.33
CA ALA A 159 -20.70 0.30 -11.72
C ALA A 159 -21.15 0.79 -10.34
N GLU A 160 -20.21 1.26 -9.49
CA GLU A 160 -20.52 1.85 -8.18
C GLU A 160 -21.38 3.12 -8.32
N HIS A 161 -21.06 3.99 -9.28
CA HIS A 161 -21.85 5.18 -9.57
C HIS A 161 -23.26 4.84 -10.06
N ALA A 162 -23.41 3.85 -10.94
CA ALA A 162 -24.71 3.38 -11.39
C ALA A 162 -25.53 2.82 -10.22
N ALA A 163 -24.92 2.03 -9.35
CA ALA A 163 -25.57 1.51 -8.15
C ALA A 163 -25.96 2.63 -7.17
N PHE A 164 -25.12 3.66 -7.02
CA PHE A 164 -25.43 4.83 -6.19
C PHE A 164 -26.63 5.61 -6.75
N ARG A 165 -26.71 5.82 -8.06
CA ARG A 165 -27.87 6.49 -8.71
C ARG A 165 -29.18 5.75 -8.52
N CYS A 166 -29.15 4.44 -8.39
CA CYS A 166 -30.33 3.60 -8.14
C CYS A 166 -30.73 3.55 -6.66
N ARG A 167 -29.95 4.12 -5.75
CA ARG A 167 -30.31 4.18 -4.33
C ARG A 167 -31.45 5.19 -4.14
N GLU A 168 -32.58 4.73 -3.61
CA GLU A 168 -33.60 5.63 -3.07
C GLU A 168 -33.00 6.35 -1.84
N LEU A 169 -32.64 7.61 -2.01
CA LEU A 169 -32.30 8.48 -0.91
C LEU A 169 -33.58 8.81 -0.16
N ARG A 170 -33.92 8.05 0.88
CA ARG A 170 -34.94 8.45 1.84
C ARG A 170 -34.41 9.68 2.57
N PHE A 171 -34.82 10.85 2.10
CA PHE A 171 -34.63 12.09 2.83
C PHE A 171 -35.35 11.98 4.17
N HIS A 172 -34.61 11.85 5.25
CA HIS A 172 -35.11 12.21 6.56
C HIS A 172 -35.32 13.71 6.54
N ARG A 173 -36.57 14.09 6.32
CA ARG A 173 -37.05 15.46 6.38
C ARG A 173 -36.93 15.91 7.83
N THR A 174 -35.79 16.50 8.19
CA THR A 174 -35.64 17.23 9.44
C THR A 174 -36.60 18.40 9.40
N ARG A 175 -37.71 18.28 10.16
CA ARG A 175 -38.61 19.42 10.39
C ARG A 175 -37.81 20.46 11.15
N ILE A 176 -37.36 21.49 10.46
CA ILE A 176 -36.97 22.74 11.08
C ILE A 176 -38.28 23.36 11.57
N CYS A 177 -38.56 23.22 12.86
CA CYS A 177 -39.58 24.01 13.52
C CYS A 177 -39.12 25.46 13.53
N SER A 178 -39.59 26.22 12.55
CA SER A 178 -39.58 27.67 12.61
C SER A 178 -40.59 28.10 13.67
N SER A 179 -40.13 28.33 14.90
CA SER A 179 -40.88 29.08 15.90
C SER A 179 -40.65 30.56 15.63
N MET A 180 -41.58 31.17 14.91
CA MET A 180 -41.80 32.61 14.97
C MET A 180 -43.05 32.87 15.81
N ALA A 181 -42.84 33.45 16.94
CA ALA A 181 -43.79 34.32 17.63
C ALA A 181 -42.96 35.38 18.40
#